data_0452191c6779537a1744908de648dbd6
#
_entry.id   0452191c6779537a1744908de648dbd6
#
_cell.length_a   1.000
_cell.length_b   1.000
_cell.length_c   1.000
_cell.angle_alpha   90.00
_cell.angle_beta   90.00
_cell.angle_gamma   90.00
#
_symmetry.space_group_name_H-M   'P 1'
#
loop_
_entity.id
_entity.type
_entity.pdbx_description
1 polymer ?
#
loop_
_entity_poly.entity_id
_entity_poly.type
_entity_poly.pdbx_seq_one_letter_code
_entity_poly.pdbx_strand_id
1 'polypeptide(L)'
;MTIGVVAAMQCEADILLGTQMVTKGLDFENVKLVGVMDADSMINFPDFRAEERAYCMLLQVSGRSGRKGERGKVVIQAGDLKNRVYGMLTGGDYSSFFTQLAEERKFFAYPPFSRLIRIELRHKDQIVLRN
;
A
#
# COMPACT_ATOMS: atom_id res chain seq x y z
N MET A 1 12.71 2.39 -1.12
CA MET A 1 11.57 3.17 -1.63
C MET A 1 10.75 3.64 -0.44
N THR A 2 10.64 4.92 -0.24
CA THR A 2 10.02 5.51 0.95
C THR A 2 8.70 6.13 0.53
N ILE A 3 7.59 5.60 1.04
CA ILE A 3 6.27 6.17 0.83
C ILE A 3 6.04 7.12 1.98
N GLY A 4 5.83 8.39 1.66
CA GLY A 4 5.53 9.40 2.66
C GLY A 4 4.05 9.39 3.02
N VAL A 5 3.73 9.21 4.29
CA VAL A 5 2.40 9.47 4.84
C VAL A 5 2.48 10.77 5.62
N VAL A 6 1.64 11.71 5.27
CA VAL A 6 1.54 13.01 5.96
C VAL A 6 0.25 12.99 6.79
N ALA A 7 0.37 13.12 8.09
CA ALA A 7 -0.78 13.27 8.99
C ALA A 7 -0.78 14.69 9.58
N ALA A 8 -1.87 15.42 9.39
CA ALA A 8 -2.08 16.73 9.99
C ALA A 8 -2.96 16.63 11.25
N MET A 9 -2.45 17.08 12.37
CA MET A 9 -3.15 17.11 13.67
C MET A 9 -3.72 18.49 13.97
N GLN A 10 -4.76 18.56 14.77
CA GLN A 10 -5.56 19.77 15.00
C GLN A 10 -4.99 20.73 16.06
N CYS A 11 -3.81 20.51 16.58
CA CYS A 11 -3.19 21.43 17.53
C CYS A 11 -1.96 22.05 16.89
N GLU A 12 -2.03 23.34 16.55
CA GLU A 12 -0.91 24.17 16.08
C GLU A 12 0.05 23.42 15.13
N ALA A 13 -0.32 23.36 13.83
CA ALA A 13 0.56 23.12 12.68
C ALA A 13 1.59 21.97 12.77
N ASP A 14 1.34 20.93 13.52
CA ASP A 14 2.23 19.77 13.54
C ASP A 14 1.93 18.86 12.33
N ILE A 15 2.77 18.96 11.31
CA ILE A 15 2.79 18.03 10.17
C ILE A 15 3.73 16.89 10.54
N LEU A 16 3.19 15.69 10.73
CA LEU A 16 4.00 14.50 10.91
C LEU A 16 4.25 13.86 9.55
N LEU A 17 5.51 13.83 9.13
CA LEU A 17 5.97 13.11 7.96
C LEU A 17 6.51 11.76 8.41
N GLY A 18 5.96 10.68 7.89
CA GLY A 18 6.41 9.35 8.22
C GLY A 18 6.32 8.37 7.07
N THR A 19 6.97 7.23 7.27
CA THR A 19 6.91 6.07 6.39
C THR A 19 5.80 5.11 6.83
N GLN A 20 5.75 3.90 6.27
CA GLN A 20 4.83 2.83 6.69
C GLN A 20 4.82 2.56 8.20
N MET A 21 5.90 2.87 8.92
CA MET A 21 5.98 2.69 10.37
C MET A 21 5.01 3.63 11.14
N VAL A 22 4.72 4.80 10.60
CA VAL A 22 3.75 5.75 11.19
C VAL A 22 2.33 5.17 11.18
N THR A 23 2.01 4.31 10.20
CA THR A 23 0.70 3.69 10.12
C THR A 23 0.52 2.53 11.09
N LYS A 24 1.59 1.91 11.58
CA LYS A 24 1.55 0.69 12.39
C LYS A 24 1.57 0.88 13.91
N GLY A 25 2.03 2.01 14.40
CA GLY A 25 2.33 2.13 15.84
C GLY A 25 1.79 3.36 16.55
N LEU A 26 1.36 4.36 15.83
CA LEU A 26 0.98 5.63 16.43
C LEU A 26 -0.55 5.77 16.39
N ASP A 27 -1.16 5.78 17.55
CA ASP A 27 -2.58 6.05 17.72
C ASP A 27 -2.76 7.54 17.99
N PHE A 28 -2.97 8.30 16.92
CA PHE A 28 -3.24 9.73 17.05
C PHE A 28 -4.74 9.95 17.24
N GLU A 29 -5.14 10.39 18.41
CA GLU A 29 -6.56 10.58 18.75
C GLU A 29 -7.27 11.67 17.93
N ASN A 30 -6.52 12.59 17.31
CA ASN A 30 -7.07 13.81 16.69
C ASN A 30 -6.62 14.06 15.24
N VAL A 31 -6.36 13.01 14.47
CA VAL A 31 -5.98 13.15 13.05
C VAL A 31 -7.20 13.48 12.20
N LYS A 32 -7.28 14.70 11.66
CA LYS A 32 -8.35 15.13 10.76
C LYS A 32 -8.06 14.89 9.29
N LEU A 33 -6.79 14.88 8.91
CA LEU A 33 -6.35 14.72 7.54
C LEU A 33 -5.16 13.77 7.46
N VAL A 34 -5.24 12.81 6.57
CA VAL A 34 -4.10 11.95 6.22
C VAL A 34 -3.82 12.09 4.73
N GLY A 35 -2.58 12.43 4.38
CA GLY A 35 -2.11 12.44 3.00
C GLY A 35 -1.25 11.22 2.71
N VAL A 36 -1.48 10.56 1.60
CA VAL A 36 -0.61 9.50 1.06
C VAL A 36 0.03 10.02 -0.21
N MET A 37 1.35 10.12 -0.21
CA MET A 37 2.11 10.59 -1.37
C MET A 37 2.64 9.39 -2.15
N ASP A 38 2.63 9.52 -3.50
CA ASP A 38 3.18 8.53 -4.42
C ASP A 38 2.62 7.11 -4.21
N ALA A 39 1.30 7.00 -4.16
CA ALA A 39 0.63 5.71 -3.96
C ALA A 39 0.88 4.74 -5.12
N ASP A 40 1.12 5.25 -6.33
CA ASP A 40 1.41 4.42 -7.50
C ASP A 40 2.69 3.61 -7.36
N SER A 41 3.68 4.13 -6.65
CA SER A 41 4.92 3.40 -6.37
C SER A 41 4.70 2.11 -5.60
N MET A 42 3.69 2.06 -4.74
CA MET A 42 3.32 0.82 -4.04
C MET A 42 2.64 -0.17 -4.97
N ILE A 43 1.71 0.33 -5.78
CA ILE A 43 0.87 -0.48 -6.67
C ILE A 43 1.73 -1.08 -7.77
N ASN A 44 2.65 -0.28 -8.34
CA ASN A 44 3.53 -0.69 -9.45
C ASN A 44 4.83 -1.37 -8.98
N PHE A 45 4.94 -1.71 -7.71
CA PHE A 45 6.10 -2.44 -7.23
C PHE A 45 6.16 -3.84 -7.88
N PRO A 46 7.34 -4.32 -8.34
CA PRO A 46 7.46 -5.60 -9.03
C PRO A 46 7.34 -6.81 -8.06
N ASP A 47 6.17 -7.00 -7.50
CA ASP A 47 5.78 -8.11 -6.62
C ASP A 47 4.32 -8.45 -6.91
N PHE A 48 4.00 -9.72 -7.10
CA PHE A 48 2.62 -10.19 -7.36
C PHE A 48 1.62 -9.83 -6.25
N ARG A 49 2.09 -9.39 -5.09
CA ARG A 49 1.28 -8.92 -3.95
C ARG A 49 1.21 -7.40 -3.86
N ALA A 50 1.76 -6.68 -4.83
CA ALA A 50 1.88 -5.21 -4.74
C ALA A 50 0.54 -4.53 -4.55
N GLU A 51 -0.45 -4.86 -5.36
CA GLU A 51 -1.79 -4.28 -5.29
C GLU A 51 -2.52 -4.64 -3.98
N GLU A 52 -2.44 -5.89 -3.54
CA GLU A 52 -3.03 -6.32 -2.27
C GLU A 52 -2.41 -5.57 -1.08
N ARG A 53 -1.08 -5.43 -1.06
CA ARG A 53 -0.38 -4.68 -0.01
C ARG A 53 -0.74 -3.21 -0.03
N ALA A 54 -0.80 -2.61 -1.23
CA ALA A 54 -1.22 -1.23 -1.40
C ALA A 54 -2.64 -1.02 -0.89
N TYR A 55 -3.58 -1.88 -1.30
CA TYR A 55 -4.96 -1.84 -0.84
C TYR A 55 -5.06 -1.94 0.69
N CYS A 56 -4.43 -2.94 1.31
CA CYS A 56 -4.45 -3.12 2.76
C CYS A 56 -3.86 -1.92 3.50
N MET A 57 -2.76 -1.35 2.99
CA MET A 57 -2.14 -0.18 3.60
C MET A 57 -3.02 1.07 3.48
N LEU A 58 -3.58 1.33 2.30
CA LEU A 58 -4.47 2.47 2.08
C LEU A 58 -5.75 2.34 2.91
N LEU A 59 -6.30 1.14 3.05
CA LEU A 59 -7.44 0.87 3.91
C LEU A 59 -7.11 1.11 5.39
N GLN A 60 -5.94 0.67 5.84
CA GLN A 60 -5.48 0.91 7.21
C GLN A 60 -5.32 2.41 7.52
N VAL A 61 -4.76 3.16 6.57
CA VAL A 61 -4.62 4.63 6.67
C VAL A 61 -5.99 5.29 6.70
N SER A 62 -6.92 4.84 5.86
CA SER A 62 -8.29 5.37 5.81
C SER A 62 -9.03 5.18 7.14
N GLY A 63 -8.80 4.06 7.82
CA GLY A 63 -9.39 3.78 9.14
C GLY A 63 -8.80 4.60 10.29
N ARG A 64 -7.70 5.35 10.07
CA ARG A 64 -7.08 6.20 11.09
C ARG A 64 -7.65 7.61 11.13
N SER A 65 -8.23 8.09 10.03
CA SER A 65 -8.90 9.38 9.99
C SER A 65 -10.32 9.25 10.56
N GLY A 66 -10.69 10.08 11.57
CA GLY A 66 -12.07 10.21 12.01
C GLY A 66 -12.52 9.31 13.16
N ARG A 67 -11.76 9.21 14.24
CA ARG A 67 -12.22 8.66 15.52
C ARG A 67 -12.99 9.72 16.32
N LYS A 68 -13.96 9.32 17.12
CA LYS A 68 -14.84 10.17 17.99
C LYS A 68 -15.89 11.02 17.26
N GLY A 69 -16.49 10.51 16.18
CA GLY A 69 -17.69 11.13 15.58
C GLY A 69 -17.41 12.19 14.51
N GLU A 70 -16.18 12.61 14.31
CA GLU A 70 -15.80 13.48 13.19
C GLU A 70 -15.27 12.64 12.03
N ARG A 71 -15.75 12.92 10.81
CA ARG A 71 -15.24 12.28 9.59
C ARG A 71 -13.89 12.89 9.22
N GLY A 72 -12.81 12.13 9.38
CA GLY A 72 -11.52 12.51 8.85
C GLY A 72 -11.46 12.41 7.33
N LYS A 73 -10.51 13.11 6.73
CA LYS A 73 -10.25 13.09 5.30
C LYS A 73 -8.97 12.32 5.00
N VAL A 74 -8.99 11.53 3.93
CA VAL A 74 -7.79 10.92 3.37
C VAL A 74 -7.60 11.44 1.96
N VAL A 75 -6.42 11.96 1.67
CA VAL A 75 -6.02 12.44 0.36
C VAL A 75 -4.92 11.52 -0.16
N ILE A 76 -5.15 10.91 -1.31
CA ILE A 76 -4.20 10.00 -1.94
C ILE A 76 -3.70 10.67 -3.22
N GLN A 77 -2.38 10.89 -3.31
CA GLN A 77 -1.74 11.35 -4.52
C GLN A 77 -1.48 10.14 -5.42
N ALA A 78 -2.06 10.17 -6.61
CA ALA A 78 -1.94 9.12 -7.62
C ALA A 78 -1.80 9.74 -9.01
N GLY A 79 -1.00 9.15 -9.88
CA GLY A 79 -0.86 9.52 -11.30
C GLY A 79 -1.88 8.80 -12.18
N ASP A 80 -2.23 7.55 -11.85
CA ASP A 80 -3.24 6.77 -12.57
C ASP A 80 -4.47 6.48 -11.69
N LEU A 81 -5.44 7.38 -11.74
CA LEU A 81 -6.71 7.26 -11.01
C LEU A 81 -7.61 6.10 -11.49
N LYS A 82 -7.32 5.51 -12.65
CA LYS A 82 -8.09 4.39 -13.21
C LYS A 82 -7.67 3.03 -12.62
N ASN A 83 -6.56 2.99 -11.88
CA ASN A 83 -6.13 1.76 -11.25
C ASN A 83 -7.23 1.20 -10.33
N ARG A 84 -7.51 -0.10 -10.47
CA ARG A 84 -8.58 -0.82 -9.76
C ARG A 84 -8.48 -0.71 -8.23
N VAL A 85 -7.28 -0.56 -7.68
CA VAL A 85 -7.07 -0.42 -6.23
C VAL A 85 -7.84 0.79 -5.68
N TYR A 86 -7.80 1.93 -6.39
CA TYR A 86 -8.52 3.14 -5.95
C TYR A 86 -10.04 2.99 -6.08
N GLY A 87 -10.50 2.34 -7.15
CA GLY A 87 -11.93 2.02 -7.31
C GLY A 87 -12.46 1.15 -6.19
N MET A 88 -11.69 0.14 -5.79
CA MET A 88 -12.06 -0.76 -4.69
C MET A 88 -12.05 -0.08 -3.32
N LEU A 89 -11.14 0.86 -3.09
CA LEU A 89 -11.12 1.66 -1.85
C LEU A 89 -12.37 2.51 -1.67
N THR A 90 -12.91 3.05 -2.77
CA THR A 90 -14.11 3.90 -2.74
C THR A 90 -15.40 3.10 -2.83
N GLY A 91 -15.40 1.98 -3.54
CA GLY A 91 -16.58 1.13 -3.75
C GLY A 91 -16.84 0.08 -2.67
N GLY A 92 -15.87 -0.24 -1.84
CA GLY A 92 -16.04 -1.13 -0.68
C GLY A 92 -16.21 -2.62 -0.98
N ASP A 93 -16.04 -3.08 -2.22
CA ASP A 93 -16.20 -4.50 -2.57
C ASP A 93 -14.85 -5.27 -2.52
N TYR A 94 -14.44 -5.57 -1.29
CA TYR A 94 -13.23 -6.37 -1.05
C TYR A 94 -13.32 -7.79 -1.64
N SER A 95 -14.50 -8.40 -1.61
CA SER A 95 -14.69 -9.76 -2.10
C SER A 95 -14.42 -9.88 -3.60
N SER A 96 -14.92 -8.94 -4.38
CA SER A 96 -14.68 -8.86 -5.82
C SER A 96 -13.19 -8.64 -6.13
N PHE A 97 -12.53 -7.72 -5.41
CA PHE A 97 -11.11 -7.47 -5.57
C PHE A 97 -10.26 -8.70 -5.26
N PHE A 98 -10.55 -9.38 -4.15
CA PHE A 98 -9.85 -10.60 -3.78
C PHE A 98 -10.03 -11.72 -4.81
N THR A 99 -11.24 -11.89 -5.35
CA THR A 99 -11.52 -12.89 -6.37
C THR A 99 -10.71 -12.64 -7.64
N GLN A 100 -10.66 -11.40 -8.11
CA GLN A 100 -9.85 -11.02 -9.28
C GLN A 100 -8.36 -11.30 -9.06
N LEU A 101 -7.82 -10.92 -7.90
CA LEU A 101 -6.43 -11.20 -7.55
C LEU A 101 -6.14 -12.71 -7.49
N ALA A 102 -7.08 -13.50 -6.96
CA ALA A 102 -6.93 -14.95 -6.88
C ALA A 102 -6.92 -15.59 -8.28
N GLU A 103 -7.80 -15.17 -9.17
CA GLU A 103 -7.84 -15.64 -10.56
C GLU A 103 -6.54 -15.32 -11.31
N GLU A 104 -6.03 -14.09 -11.18
CA GLU A 104 -4.75 -13.70 -11.75
C GLU A 104 -3.59 -14.54 -11.22
N ARG A 105 -3.53 -14.77 -9.92
CA ARG A 105 -2.49 -15.62 -9.31
C ARG A 105 -2.57 -17.04 -9.81
N LYS A 106 -3.77 -17.57 -10.01
CA LYS A 106 -3.99 -18.89 -10.57
C LYS A 106 -3.49 -18.95 -12.02
N PHE A 107 -3.84 -17.95 -12.83
CA PHE A 107 -3.44 -17.87 -14.24
C PHE A 107 -1.93 -17.79 -14.41
N PHE A 108 -1.26 -16.96 -13.61
CA PHE A 108 0.20 -16.78 -13.65
C PHE A 108 0.99 -17.78 -12.79
N ALA A 109 0.35 -18.79 -12.24
CA ALA A 109 0.96 -19.76 -11.35
C ALA A 109 1.70 -19.09 -10.16
N TYR A 110 1.09 -18.11 -9.53
CA TYR A 110 1.58 -17.48 -8.30
C TYR A 110 1.00 -18.16 -7.03
N PRO A 111 1.65 -17.99 -5.87
CA PRO A 111 1.11 -18.45 -4.60
C PRO A 111 -0.29 -17.85 -4.32
N PRO A 112 -1.20 -18.64 -3.73
CA PRO A 112 -1.04 -19.95 -3.12
C PRO A 112 -1.15 -21.14 -4.10
N PHE A 113 -1.40 -20.91 -5.38
CA PHE A 113 -1.63 -21.97 -6.38
C PHE A 113 -0.34 -22.68 -6.81
N SER A 114 0.80 -22.05 -6.61
CA SER A 114 2.12 -22.63 -6.84
C SER A 114 3.10 -22.21 -5.74
N ARG A 115 4.30 -22.78 -5.79
CA ARG A 115 5.41 -22.38 -4.91
C ARG A 115 6.44 -21.62 -5.72
N LEU A 116 6.87 -20.46 -5.23
CA LEU A 116 7.95 -19.68 -5.84
C LEU A 116 9.21 -19.85 -4.99
N ILE A 117 10.31 -20.17 -5.67
CA ILE A 117 11.65 -20.22 -5.08
C ILE A 117 12.48 -19.15 -5.79
N ARG A 118 12.96 -18.16 -5.04
CA ARG A 118 13.91 -17.17 -5.53
C ARG A 118 15.31 -17.58 -5.11
N ILE A 119 16.17 -17.85 -6.09
CA ILE A 119 17.59 -18.10 -5.85
C ILE A 119 18.35 -16.85 -6.27
N GLU A 120 19.11 -16.28 -5.36
CA GLU A 120 19.92 -15.09 -5.61
C GLU A 120 21.40 -15.46 -5.46
N LEU A 121 22.13 -15.44 -6.58
CA LEU A 121 23.56 -15.68 -6.62
C LEU A 121 24.28 -14.34 -6.66
N ARG A 122 25.25 -14.13 -5.76
CA ARG A 122 26.06 -12.91 -5.69
C ARG A 122 27.54 -13.26 -5.71
N HIS A 123 28.25 -12.73 -6.68
CA HIS A 123 29.69 -12.83 -6.74
C HIS A 123 30.29 -11.52 -7.29
N LYS A 124 31.51 -11.18 -6.86
CA LYS A 124 32.22 -9.99 -7.35
C LYS A 124 32.63 -10.11 -8.83
N ASP A 125 32.87 -11.32 -9.29
CA ASP A 125 33.23 -11.63 -10.68
C ASP A 125 32.03 -12.23 -11.41
N GLN A 126 31.61 -11.58 -12.50
CA GLN A 126 30.48 -12.02 -13.32
C GLN A 126 30.75 -13.33 -14.07
N ILE A 127 32.02 -13.68 -14.31
CA ILE A 127 32.39 -14.91 -15.02
C ILE A 127 32.00 -16.13 -14.17
N VAL A 128 32.18 -16.05 -12.86
CA VAL A 128 31.83 -17.11 -11.90
C VAL A 128 30.33 -17.32 -11.80
N LEU A 129 29.50 -16.29 -12.09
CA LEU A 129 28.06 -16.40 -12.06
C LEU A 129 27.45 -17.01 -13.33
N ARG A 130 28.20 -17.10 -14.42
CA ARG A 130 27.72 -17.61 -15.73
C ARG A 130 28.07 -19.07 -15.98
N ASN A 131 28.93 -19.66 -15.18
CA ASN A 131 29.29 -21.08 -15.20
C ASN A 131 28.49 -21.84 -14.15
#